data_90757dc576d19a4066e72a78c4c99231
#
_entry.id   90757dc576d19a4066e72a78c4c99231
#
_cell.length_a   1.000
_cell.length_b   1.000
_cell.length_c   1.000
_cell.angle_alpha   90.00
_cell.angle_beta   90.00
_cell.angle_gamma   90.00
#
_symmetry.space_group_name_H-M   'P 1'
#
loop_
_entity.id
_entity.type
_entity.pdbx_description
1 polymer ?
#
loop_
_entity_poly.entity_id
_entity_poly.type
_entity_poly.pdbx_seq_one_letter_code
_entity_poly.pdbx_strand_id
1 'polypeptide(L)'
;MAITKNRQSEETISGMAKMAFPDKQIAEIKELTEGLCNVAYDITFEDGSESILKIAAKDRRGNTSNEVNLMRAEINAMKLVAENCSFKVADIQYYDPSNTICDGSYFFMEKLEGDNFFSVRKGMSEEEIAIIDTEIGAISRELSNIQNPEFGFLGEDVRYVKYLRH
;
A
#
# COMPACT_ATOMS: atom_id res chain seq x y z
N MET A 1 1.56 -21.02 7.34
CA MET A 1 2.34 -19.96 6.66
C MET A 1 1.75 -19.74 5.29
N ALA A 2 1.35 -18.52 4.95
CA ALA A 2 0.86 -18.22 3.61
C ALA A 2 2.02 -18.41 2.61
N ILE A 3 1.87 -19.37 1.70
CA ILE A 3 2.88 -19.77 0.71
C ILE A 3 3.13 -18.64 -0.34
N THR A 4 2.40 -17.53 -0.27
CA THR A 4 2.38 -16.43 -1.24
C THR A 4 3.24 -15.23 -0.88
N LYS A 5 3.74 -15.12 0.36
CA LYS A 5 4.50 -13.93 0.79
C LYS A 5 5.86 -13.87 0.07
N ASN A 6 6.09 -12.79 -0.65
CA ASN A 6 7.32 -12.49 -1.39
C ASN A 6 8.36 -11.81 -0.50
N ARG A 7 8.79 -12.50 0.58
CA ARG A 7 9.83 -11.99 1.47
C ARG A 7 11.15 -11.85 0.74
N GLN A 8 11.85 -10.77 1.03
CA GLN A 8 13.15 -10.47 0.44
C GLN A 8 14.26 -10.49 1.50
N SER A 9 15.50 -10.68 1.05
CA SER A 9 16.67 -10.54 1.90
C SER A 9 16.95 -9.05 2.20
N GLU A 10 17.65 -8.77 3.30
CA GLU A 10 18.09 -7.40 3.63
C GLU A 10 18.93 -6.77 2.51
N GLU A 11 19.75 -7.57 1.80
CA GLU A 11 20.52 -7.12 0.65
C GLU A 11 19.62 -6.65 -0.50
N THR A 12 18.56 -7.41 -0.80
CA THR A 12 17.56 -7.05 -1.83
C THR A 12 16.81 -5.78 -1.44
N ILE A 13 16.38 -5.68 -0.17
CA ILE A 13 15.68 -4.49 0.35
C ILE A 13 16.60 -3.26 0.30
N SER A 14 17.88 -3.41 0.65
CA SER A 14 18.86 -2.35 0.54
C SER A 14 19.07 -1.88 -0.91
N GLY A 15 19.06 -2.81 -1.87
CA GLY A 15 19.07 -2.48 -3.30
C GLY A 15 17.84 -1.68 -3.73
N MET A 16 16.65 -2.07 -3.28
CA MET A 16 15.40 -1.33 -3.53
C MET A 16 15.43 0.08 -2.94
N ALA A 17 15.87 0.20 -1.68
CA ALA A 17 15.98 1.48 -1.00
C ALA A 17 16.97 2.42 -1.69
N LYS A 18 18.10 1.89 -2.17
CA LYS A 18 19.10 2.68 -2.91
C LYS A 18 18.57 3.21 -4.25
N MET A 19 17.69 2.46 -4.91
CA MET A 19 17.01 2.95 -6.12
C MET A 19 16.01 4.07 -5.81
N ALA A 20 15.28 3.95 -4.72
CA ALA A 20 14.27 4.93 -4.32
C ALA A 20 14.90 6.19 -3.68
N PHE A 21 15.94 5.99 -2.88
CA PHE A 21 16.58 7.01 -2.04
C PHE A 21 18.11 6.88 -2.12
N PRO A 22 18.74 7.29 -3.23
CA PRO A 22 20.16 7.05 -3.50
C PRO A 22 21.11 7.65 -2.44
N ASP A 23 20.68 8.72 -1.76
CA ASP A 23 21.48 9.44 -0.76
C ASP A 23 21.23 8.96 0.69
N LYS A 24 20.32 7.97 0.90
CA LYS A 24 19.98 7.46 2.23
C LYS A 24 20.62 6.11 2.49
N GLN A 25 20.92 5.85 3.76
CA GLN A 25 21.39 4.56 4.26
C GLN A 25 20.36 4.00 5.25
N ILE A 26 20.09 2.69 5.17
CA ILE A 26 19.16 2.02 6.06
C ILE A 26 19.84 1.80 7.42
N ALA A 27 19.16 2.20 8.49
CA ALA A 27 19.52 1.90 9.87
C ALA A 27 18.81 0.64 10.38
N GLU A 28 17.53 0.46 10.03
CA GLU A 28 16.72 -0.68 10.50
C GLU A 28 15.71 -1.12 9.44
N ILE A 29 15.46 -2.44 9.37
CA ILE A 29 14.43 -3.07 8.56
C ILE A 29 13.57 -3.93 9.48
N LYS A 30 12.26 -3.66 9.54
CA LYS A 30 11.31 -4.42 10.34
C LYS A 30 10.15 -4.93 9.48
N GLU A 31 9.96 -6.27 9.40
CA GLU A 31 8.80 -6.84 8.69
C GLU A 31 7.49 -6.53 9.42
N LEU A 32 6.50 -6.00 8.70
CA LEU A 32 5.13 -5.83 9.16
C LEU A 32 4.32 -7.09 8.83
N THR A 33 3.92 -7.83 9.87
CA THR A 33 3.35 -9.18 9.71
C THR A 33 1.84 -9.22 9.54
N GLU A 34 1.13 -8.11 9.73
CA GLU A 34 -0.33 -8.03 9.71
C GLU A 34 -0.97 -8.14 8.31
N GLY A 35 -0.19 -7.97 7.25
CA GLY A 35 -0.67 -8.07 5.86
C GLY A 35 -0.95 -9.51 5.42
N LEU A 36 -2.06 -9.72 4.68
CA LEU A 36 -2.47 -11.04 4.20
C LEU A 36 -1.76 -11.48 2.91
N CYS A 37 -1.61 -10.59 1.94
CA CYS A 37 -1.12 -10.91 0.59
C CYS A 37 0.27 -10.35 0.32
N ASN A 38 0.43 -9.03 0.38
CA ASN A 38 1.71 -8.37 0.16
C ASN A 38 2.62 -8.51 1.37
N VAL A 39 3.93 -8.40 1.15
CA VAL A 39 4.89 -8.22 2.23
C VAL A 39 5.13 -6.72 2.41
N ALA A 40 5.16 -6.27 3.65
CA ALA A 40 5.50 -4.89 3.98
C ALA A 40 6.65 -4.83 5.00
N TYR A 41 7.49 -3.83 4.86
CA TYR A 41 8.59 -3.53 5.76
C TYR A 41 8.53 -2.08 6.19
N ASP A 42 8.76 -1.84 7.47
CA ASP A 42 9.05 -0.54 8.03
C ASP A 42 10.57 -0.32 7.91
N ILE A 43 10.95 0.72 7.21
CA ILE A 43 12.35 1.06 6.92
C ILE A 43 12.68 2.35 7.64
N THR A 44 13.66 2.29 8.55
CA THR A 44 14.24 3.46 9.20
C THR A 44 15.59 3.76 8.58
N PHE A 45 15.82 5.01 8.19
CA PHE A 45 17.09 5.48 7.65
C PHE A 45 17.98 6.11 8.74
N GLU A 46 19.30 6.19 8.48
CA GLU A 46 20.28 6.79 9.43
C GLU A 46 20.00 8.27 9.71
N ASP A 47 19.35 8.99 8.79
CA ASP A 47 18.91 10.37 9.00
C ASP A 47 17.66 10.51 9.89
N GLY A 48 17.14 9.39 10.41
CA GLY A 48 15.94 9.33 11.24
C GLY A 48 14.63 9.38 10.47
N SER A 49 14.66 9.49 9.14
CA SER A 49 13.44 9.38 8.33
C SER A 49 12.96 7.94 8.20
N GLU A 50 11.67 7.77 7.92
CA GLU A 50 11.03 6.46 7.82
C GLU A 50 10.26 6.32 6.51
N SER A 51 10.09 5.07 6.07
CA SER A 51 9.27 4.75 4.89
C SER A 51 8.72 3.33 5.00
N ILE A 52 7.55 3.08 4.44
CA ILE A 52 6.98 1.75 4.31
C ILE A 52 7.27 1.21 2.91
N LEU A 53 8.03 0.12 2.84
CA LEU A 53 8.23 -0.65 1.61
C LEU A 53 7.13 -1.71 1.50
N LYS A 54 6.42 -1.74 0.39
CA LYS A 54 5.42 -2.76 0.08
C LYS A 54 5.80 -3.51 -1.20
N ILE A 55 5.82 -4.85 -1.13
CA ILE A 55 6.24 -5.74 -2.22
C ILE A 55 5.07 -6.63 -2.61
N ALA A 56 4.77 -6.71 -3.90
CA ALA A 56 3.71 -7.56 -4.44
C ALA A 56 3.97 -9.04 -4.11
N ALA A 57 2.90 -9.79 -3.91
CA ALA A 57 2.97 -11.25 -3.84
C ALA A 57 3.63 -11.81 -5.11
N LYS A 58 4.32 -12.93 -4.99
CA LYS A 58 4.91 -13.60 -6.16
C LYS A 58 3.81 -13.91 -7.18
N ASP A 59 4.08 -13.54 -8.43
CA ASP A 59 3.19 -13.91 -9.52
C ASP A 59 3.09 -15.43 -9.59
N ARG A 60 1.88 -15.97 -9.51
CA ARG A 60 1.63 -17.39 -9.62
C ARG A 60 0.90 -17.67 -10.91
N ARG A 61 1.43 -18.61 -11.68
CA ARG A 61 0.69 -19.24 -12.77
C ARG A 61 -0.60 -19.83 -12.20
N GLY A 62 -1.73 -19.20 -12.46
CA GLY A 62 -3.03 -19.55 -11.91
C GLY A 62 -3.74 -18.44 -11.15
N ASN A 63 -3.15 -17.24 -11.08
CA ASN A 63 -3.86 -16.05 -10.61
C ASN A 63 -5.14 -15.86 -11.43
N THR A 64 -6.21 -15.50 -10.77
CA THR A 64 -7.44 -15.12 -11.47
C THR A 64 -7.18 -13.84 -12.28
N SER A 65 -7.96 -13.62 -13.34
CA SER A 65 -7.86 -12.40 -14.16
C SER A 65 -7.97 -11.10 -13.35
N ASN A 66 -8.45 -11.19 -12.11
CA ASN A 66 -8.64 -10.08 -11.18
C ASN A 66 -7.39 -9.74 -10.35
N GLU A 67 -6.33 -10.57 -10.39
CA GLU A 67 -5.11 -10.41 -9.59
C GLU A 67 -3.94 -9.82 -10.37
N VAL A 68 -4.17 -9.50 -11.64
CA VAL A 68 -3.16 -8.86 -12.50
C VAL A 68 -3.06 -7.37 -12.17
N ASN A 69 -1.83 -6.89 -11.90
CA ASN A 69 -1.52 -5.48 -11.64
C ASN A 69 -2.23 -4.84 -10.42
N LEU A 70 -2.59 -5.63 -9.39
CA LEU A 70 -3.24 -5.11 -8.18
C LEU A 70 -2.45 -3.99 -7.51
N MET A 71 -1.12 -4.08 -7.48
CA MET A 71 -0.28 -3.03 -6.88
C MET A 71 -0.37 -1.70 -7.66
N ARG A 72 -0.43 -1.76 -8.99
CA ARG A 72 -0.65 -0.57 -9.82
C ARG A 72 -2.03 0.03 -9.54
N ALA A 73 -3.07 -0.80 -9.46
CA ALA A 73 -4.42 -0.35 -9.12
C ALA A 73 -4.48 0.28 -7.73
N GLU A 74 -3.78 -0.27 -6.75
CA GLU A 74 -3.65 0.30 -5.41
C GLU A 74 -3.01 1.70 -5.45
N ILE A 75 -1.87 1.85 -6.14
CA ILE A 75 -1.19 3.15 -6.27
C ILE A 75 -2.09 4.17 -6.97
N ASN A 76 -2.76 3.78 -8.04
CA ASN A 76 -3.68 4.65 -8.75
C ASN A 76 -4.87 5.06 -7.88
N ALA A 77 -5.41 4.13 -7.08
CA ALA A 77 -6.47 4.43 -6.11
C ALA A 77 -5.99 5.43 -5.04
N MET A 78 -4.79 5.21 -4.47
CA MET A 78 -4.22 6.13 -3.47
C MET A 78 -4.06 7.55 -4.04
N LYS A 79 -3.54 7.69 -5.27
CA LYS A 79 -3.41 8.98 -5.94
C LYS A 79 -4.76 9.64 -6.19
N LEU A 80 -5.73 8.87 -6.71
CA LEU A 80 -7.08 9.38 -6.98
C LEU A 80 -7.74 9.89 -5.71
N VAL A 81 -7.62 9.16 -4.61
CA VAL A 81 -8.14 9.57 -3.30
C VAL A 81 -7.43 10.80 -2.78
N ALA A 82 -6.10 10.86 -2.85
CA ALA A 82 -5.32 12.02 -2.42
C ALA A 82 -5.67 13.31 -3.20
N GLU A 83 -6.04 13.18 -4.47
CA GLU A 83 -6.45 14.31 -5.32
C GLU A 83 -7.88 14.79 -5.08
N ASN A 84 -8.77 13.94 -4.57
CA ASN A 84 -10.21 14.20 -4.51
C ASN A 84 -10.81 14.23 -3.10
N CYS A 85 -10.05 13.85 -2.08
CA CYS A 85 -10.52 13.79 -0.69
C CYS A 85 -9.69 14.72 0.21
N SER A 86 -10.30 15.13 1.32
CA SER A 86 -9.68 16.07 2.27
C SER A 86 -8.81 15.37 3.33
N PHE A 87 -9.01 14.08 3.56
CA PHE A 87 -8.25 13.32 4.55
C PHE A 87 -6.90 12.86 4.02
N LYS A 88 -5.96 12.65 4.95
CA LYS A 88 -4.59 12.24 4.61
C LYS A 88 -4.55 10.80 4.08
N VAL A 89 -3.88 10.62 2.95
CA VAL A 89 -3.46 9.33 2.39
C VAL A 89 -1.94 9.33 2.35
N ALA A 90 -1.30 8.19 2.59
CA ALA A 90 0.15 8.07 2.53
C ALA A 90 0.68 8.44 1.13
N ASP A 91 1.68 9.31 1.07
CA ASP A 91 2.29 9.72 -0.19
C ASP A 91 3.12 8.58 -0.79
N ILE A 92 2.95 8.32 -2.09
CA ILE A 92 3.80 7.39 -2.82
C ILE A 92 5.14 8.07 -3.11
N GLN A 93 6.20 7.57 -2.51
CA GLN A 93 7.56 8.12 -2.63
C GLN A 93 8.32 7.55 -3.81
N TYR A 94 8.10 6.27 -4.14
CA TYR A 94 8.76 5.58 -5.25
C TYR A 94 7.94 4.36 -5.69
N TYR A 95 7.93 4.03 -6.98
CA TYR A 95 7.30 2.83 -7.51
C TYR A 95 8.14 2.19 -8.61
N ASP A 96 8.42 0.91 -8.50
CA ASP A 96 9.12 0.12 -9.51
C ASP A 96 8.24 -1.04 -10.01
N PRO A 97 7.74 -0.95 -11.24
CA PRO A 97 7.00 -2.04 -11.89
C PRO A 97 7.90 -3.02 -12.65
N SER A 98 9.22 -2.81 -12.69
CA SER A 98 10.13 -3.48 -13.63
C SER A 98 10.39 -4.95 -13.31
N ASN A 99 10.15 -5.38 -12.06
CA ASN A 99 10.50 -6.73 -11.57
C ASN A 99 11.99 -7.09 -11.73
N THR A 100 12.88 -6.09 -11.80
CA THR A 100 14.31 -6.33 -12.05
C THR A 100 15.09 -6.68 -10.79
N ILE A 101 14.70 -6.17 -9.62
CA ILE A 101 15.38 -6.41 -8.35
C ILE A 101 14.80 -7.64 -7.64
N CYS A 102 13.51 -7.84 -7.73
CA CYS A 102 12.83 -9.02 -7.19
C CYS A 102 11.72 -9.50 -8.13
N ASP A 103 11.19 -10.69 -7.86
CA ASP A 103 10.03 -11.24 -8.56
C ASP A 103 8.75 -10.58 -8.01
N GLY A 104 8.41 -9.43 -8.56
CA GLY A 104 7.25 -8.62 -8.21
C GLY A 104 7.55 -7.12 -8.17
N SER A 105 6.54 -6.31 -8.48
CA SER A 105 6.63 -4.85 -8.33
C SER A 105 6.68 -4.45 -6.85
N TYR A 106 7.26 -3.30 -6.57
CA TYR A 106 7.30 -2.75 -5.20
C TYR A 106 7.16 -1.24 -5.21
N PHE A 107 6.73 -0.69 -4.08
CA PHE A 107 6.72 0.76 -3.88
C PHE A 107 7.09 1.13 -2.45
N PHE A 108 7.60 2.34 -2.31
CA PHE A 108 7.78 3.00 -1.02
C PHE A 108 6.71 4.06 -0.84
N MET A 109 6.18 4.15 0.37
CA MET A 109 5.22 5.16 0.75
C MET A 109 5.57 5.77 2.10
N GLU A 110 5.01 6.94 2.35
CA GLU A 110 5.08 7.61 3.64
C GLU A 110 4.57 6.69 4.76
N LYS A 111 5.30 6.65 5.86
CA LYS A 111 4.82 6.05 7.10
C LYS A 111 3.90 7.06 7.80
N LEU A 112 2.64 6.70 7.96
CA LEU A 112 1.71 7.50 8.73
C LEU A 112 1.85 7.16 10.22
N GLU A 113 1.83 8.20 11.05
CA GLU A 113 1.81 8.07 12.50
C GLU A 113 0.44 7.59 12.99
N GLY A 114 0.45 6.74 14.00
CA GLY A 114 -0.75 6.26 14.66
C GLY A 114 -0.76 4.76 14.91
N ASP A 115 -1.75 4.33 15.66
CA ASP A 115 -1.99 2.93 15.98
C ASP A 115 -3.12 2.35 15.15
N ASN A 116 -3.04 1.06 14.84
CA ASN A 116 -4.13 0.36 14.17
C ASN A 116 -5.38 0.35 15.09
N PHE A 117 -6.47 0.97 14.63
CA PHE A 117 -7.71 1.11 15.39
C PHE A 117 -8.22 -0.24 15.93
N PHE A 118 -8.14 -1.31 15.13
CA PHE A 118 -8.55 -2.63 15.56
C PHE A 118 -7.75 -3.13 16.79
N SER A 119 -6.49 -2.78 16.86
CA SER A 119 -5.59 -3.17 17.98
C SER A 119 -5.90 -2.41 19.27
N VAL A 120 -6.20 -1.11 19.16
CA VAL A 120 -6.38 -0.23 20.33
C VAL A 120 -7.84 -0.14 20.81
N ARG A 121 -8.81 -0.44 19.94
CA ARG A 121 -10.25 -0.29 20.21
C ARG A 121 -10.73 -0.89 21.53
N LYS A 122 -10.15 -2.02 21.95
CA LYS A 122 -10.56 -2.70 23.19
C LYS A 122 -10.25 -1.90 24.47
N GLY A 123 -9.29 -0.97 24.39
CA GLY A 123 -8.89 -0.11 25.50
C GLY A 123 -9.55 1.27 25.49
N MET A 124 -10.38 1.55 24.49
CA MET A 124 -11.02 2.86 24.27
C MET A 124 -12.39 2.94 24.94
N SER A 125 -12.80 4.14 25.34
CA SER A 125 -14.14 4.44 25.80
C SER A 125 -15.17 4.43 24.65
N GLU A 126 -16.47 4.33 24.97
CA GLU A 126 -17.54 4.41 23.97
C GLU A 126 -17.54 5.77 23.25
N GLU A 127 -17.22 6.85 23.95
CA GLU A 127 -17.13 8.20 23.39
C GLU A 127 -16.00 8.32 22.38
N GLU A 128 -14.80 7.78 22.68
CA GLU A 128 -13.66 7.77 21.77
C GLU A 128 -13.95 6.95 20.50
N ILE A 129 -14.60 5.78 20.67
CA ILE A 129 -15.02 4.94 19.55
C ILE A 129 -16.05 5.68 18.68
N ALA A 130 -17.03 6.38 19.29
CA ALA A 130 -18.04 7.13 18.55
C ALA A 130 -17.45 8.28 17.72
N ILE A 131 -16.39 8.93 18.21
CA ILE A 131 -15.67 9.95 17.47
C ILE A 131 -15.02 9.33 16.22
N ILE A 132 -14.30 8.22 16.39
CA ILE A 132 -13.62 7.52 15.28
C ILE A 132 -14.65 7.00 14.27
N ASP A 133 -15.74 6.40 14.71
CA ASP A 133 -16.79 5.89 13.83
C ASP A 133 -17.44 7.04 13.02
N THR A 134 -17.55 8.24 13.61
CA THR A 134 -18.04 9.44 12.93
C THR A 134 -17.07 9.89 11.83
N GLU A 135 -15.77 9.92 12.12
CA GLU A 135 -14.72 10.26 11.15
C GLU A 135 -14.64 9.22 10.01
N ILE A 136 -14.74 7.93 10.31
CA ILE A 136 -14.84 6.86 9.29
C ILE A 136 -16.06 7.08 8.40
N GLY A 137 -17.19 7.50 8.97
CA GLY A 137 -18.39 7.86 8.23
C GLY A 137 -18.18 9.05 7.28
N ALA A 138 -17.46 10.09 7.73
CA ALA A 138 -17.10 11.24 6.92
C ALA A 138 -16.18 10.84 5.76
N ILE A 139 -15.11 10.07 6.03
CA ILE A 139 -14.20 9.51 5.03
C ILE A 139 -14.98 8.68 3.99
N SER A 140 -15.86 7.79 4.44
CA SER A 140 -16.67 6.95 3.55
C SER A 140 -17.57 7.78 2.63
N ARG A 141 -18.08 8.90 3.11
CA ARG A 141 -18.88 9.84 2.31
C ARG A 141 -18.04 10.53 1.23
N GLU A 142 -16.82 10.99 1.57
CA GLU A 142 -15.92 11.60 0.57
C GLU A 142 -15.56 10.59 -0.51
N LEU A 143 -15.18 9.35 -0.13
CA LEU A 143 -14.88 8.28 -1.09
C LEU A 143 -16.07 7.98 -2.01
N SER A 144 -17.30 7.99 -1.49
CA SER A 144 -18.51 7.72 -2.29
C SER A 144 -18.83 8.82 -3.31
N ASN A 145 -18.25 10.01 -3.17
CA ASN A 145 -18.39 11.11 -4.13
C ASN A 145 -17.46 10.95 -5.35
N ILE A 146 -16.46 10.09 -5.28
CA ILE A 146 -15.59 9.78 -6.41
C ILE A 146 -16.39 8.93 -7.41
N GLN A 147 -16.77 9.56 -8.52
CA GLN A 147 -17.55 8.90 -9.56
C GLN A 147 -16.67 8.48 -10.71
N ASN A 148 -16.98 7.34 -11.27
CA ASN A 148 -16.29 6.77 -12.41
C ASN A 148 -17.27 6.44 -13.51
N PRO A 149 -16.90 6.67 -14.80
CA PRO A 149 -17.80 6.42 -15.92
C PRO A 149 -18.05 4.92 -16.15
N GLU A 150 -17.15 4.05 -15.67
CA GLU A 150 -17.24 2.60 -15.84
C GLU A 150 -16.93 1.88 -14.51
N PHE A 151 -17.48 0.67 -14.37
CA PHE A 151 -17.20 -0.20 -13.24
C PHE A 151 -15.95 -1.05 -13.53
N GLY A 152 -15.02 -1.15 -12.57
CA GLY A 152 -13.80 -1.97 -12.71
C GLY A 152 -12.65 -1.51 -11.80
N PHE A 153 -11.48 -2.17 -11.96
CA PHE A 153 -10.25 -1.74 -11.30
C PHE A 153 -9.59 -0.55 -12.01
N LEU A 154 -8.85 0.26 -11.26
CA LEU A 154 -8.04 1.35 -11.77
C LEU A 154 -6.85 0.79 -12.55
N GLY A 155 -6.90 0.88 -13.88
CA GLY A 155 -5.87 0.39 -14.79
C GLY A 155 -4.66 1.31 -14.92
N GLU A 156 -3.83 1.08 -15.94
CA GLU A 156 -2.54 1.76 -16.14
C GLU A 156 -2.63 3.28 -16.31
N ASP A 157 -3.71 3.78 -16.90
CA ASP A 157 -3.94 5.21 -17.18
C ASP A 157 -5.07 5.81 -16.32
N VAL A 158 -5.29 5.28 -15.10
CA VAL A 158 -6.48 5.63 -14.28
C VAL A 158 -7.78 5.23 -15.00
N ARG A 159 -7.68 4.50 -16.09
CA ARG A 159 -8.82 3.93 -16.81
C ARG A 159 -9.15 2.56 -16.22
N TYR A 160 -10.45 2.29 -16.09
CA TYR A 160 -10.94 1.02 -15.56
C TYR A 160 -10.62 -0.13 -16.51
N VAL A 161 -10.11 -1.22 -15.95
CA VAL A 161 -10.05 -2.48 -16.69
C VAL A 161 -11.47 -3.03 -16.76
N LYS A 162 -12.04 -3.01 -17.95
CA LYS A 162 -13.37 -3.56 -18.19
C LYS A 162 -13.34 -5.07 -17.92
N TYR A 163 -14.14 -5.52 -16.97
CA TYR A 163 -14.38 -6.96 -16.82
C TYR A 163 -15.10 -7.44 -18.09
N LEU A 164 -14.39 -8.21 -18.90
CA LEU A 164 -15.04 -8.97 -19.95
C LEU A 164 -15.96 -10.00 -19.27
N ARG A 165 -17.27 -9.76 -19.36
CA ARG A 165 -18.24 -10.82 -19.03
C ARG A 165 -18.05 -11.91 -20.09
N HIS A 166 -17.59 -13.06 -19.63
CA HIS A 166 -17.73 -14.30 -20.37
C HIS A 166 -19.06 -14.95 -20.04
#